data_56553bdbdcb31be5039327ddb0fe761b
#
_entry.id   56553bdbdcb31be5039327ddb0fe761b
#
_cell.length_a   1.000
_cell.length_b   1.000
_cell.length_c   1.000
_cell.angle_alpha   90.00
_cell.angle_beta   90.00
_cell.angle_gamma   90.00
#
_symmetry.space_group_name_H-M   'P 1'
#
loop_
_entity.id
_entity.type
_entity.pdbx_description
1 polymer ?
#
loop_
_entity_poly.entity_id
_entity_poly.type
_entity_poly.pdbx_seq_one_letter_code
_entity_poly.pdbx_strand_id
1 'polypeptide(L)'
;MDSGQRMIQARHEVQTFLDRLCYALQDGGARINLVRMRRVDQRRDRRFTNEYTIAQLFPNEDPVQALKRELPSLTVADYIETVKDRRFPKRPNLLVFGKTYHEGDVYVKVRIELMISGSGWWEITILSFISLKPRLPILTFLIEGRGELFDRDRK
;
A
#
# COMPACT_ATOMS: atom_id res chain seq x y z
N MET A 1 17.89 0.94 -13.31
CA MET A 1 17.61 1.35 -11.96
C MET A 1 17.50 2.85 -11.88
N ASP A 2 16.49 3.31 -11.34
CA ASP A 2 16.23 4.73 -11.32
C ASP A 2 16.14 5.31 -9.94
N SER A 3 17.26 5.35 -9.27
CA SER A 3 17.29 5.94 -7.94
C SER A 3 16.79 7.38 -7.98
N GLY A 4 16.99 8.07 -9.10
CA GLY A 4 16.53 9.44 -9.25
C GLY A 4 15.02 9.59 -9.30
N GLN A 5 14.29 8.49 -9.39
CA GLN A 5 12.83 8.53 -9.42
C GLN A 5 12.21 8.30 -8.06
N ARG A 6 13.05 8.10 -7.04
CA ARG A 6 12.59 7.94 -5.66
C ARG A 6 12.80 9.24 -4.93
N MET A 7 11.86 9.61 -4.09
CA MET A 7 11.98 10.84 -3.33
C MET A 7 11.29 10.69 -1.98
N ILE A 8 11.67 11.54 -1.05
CA ILE A 8 11.05 11.59 0.27
C ILE A 8 10.34 12.93 0.38
N GLN A 9 9.04 12.90 0.48
CA GLN A 9 8.26 14.11 0.59
C GLN A 9 8.24 14.63 2.02
N ALA A 10 8.00 15.92 2.16
CA ALA A 10 7.89 16.54 3.46
C ALA A 10 6.66 15.99 4.18
N ARG A 11 6.73 15.99 5.52
CA ARG A 11 5.66 15.45 6.34
C ARG A 11 4.30 16.07 6.01
N HIS A 12 4.24 17.38 5.81
CA HIS A 12 2.96 18.03 5.53
C HIS A 12 2.40 17.63 4.16
N GLU A 13 3.27 17.31 3.22
CA GLU A 13 2.83 16.85 1.90
C GLU A 13 2.20 15.46 1.99
N VAL A 14 2.81 14.60 2.79
CA VAL A 14 2.27 13.27 3.03
C VAL A 14 0.92 13.38 3.74
N GLN A 15 0.83 14.26 4.72
CA GLN A 15 -0.42 14.45 5.44
C GLN A 15 -1.51 14.96 4.51
N THR A 16 -1.17 15.89 3.62
CA THR A 16 -2.12 16.39 2.63
C THR A 16 -2.63 15.26 1.74
N PHE A 17 -1.72 14.38 1.32
CA PHE A 17 -2.10 13.22 0.52
C PHE A 17 -3.08 12.33 1.29
N LEU A 18 -2.77 12.05 2.56
CA LEU A 18 -3.63 11.19 3.38
C LEU A 18 -4.99 11.81 3.65
N ASP A 19 -5.02 13.13 3.85
CA ASP A 19 -6.29 13.84 4.04
C ASP A 19 -7.15 13.73 2.79
N ARG A 20 -6.51 13.88 1.63
CA ARG A 20 -7.22 13.75 0.36
C ARG A 20 -7.75 12.34 0.16
N LEU A 21 -6.95 11.36 0.53
CA LEU A 21 -7.35 9.96 0.45
C LEU A 21 -8.59 9.69 1.28
N CYS A 22 -8.56 10.15 2.53
CA CYS A 22 -9.70 9.97 3.43
C CYS A 22 -10.95 10.70 2.91
N TYR A 23 -10.76 11.92 2.42
CA TYR A 23 -11.87 12.69 1.89
C TYR A 23 -12.51 11.97 0.69
N ALA A 24 -11.68 11.48 -0.22
CA ALA A 24 -12.17 10.79 -1.41
C ALA A 24 -12.96 9.54 -1.03
N LEU A 25 -12.48 8.81 -0.04
CA LEU A 25 -13.15 7.59 0.41
C LEU A 25 -14.46 7.88 1.12
N GLN A 26 -14.52 8.94 1.90
CA GLN A 26 -15.74 9.30 2.62
C GLN A 26 -16.83 9.79 1.70
N ASP A 27 -16.45 10.47 0.64
CA ASP A 27 -17.40 11.08 -0.26
C ASP A 27 -18.19 10.05 -1.09
N GLY A 28 -17.72 8.83 -1.11
CA GLY A 28 -18.39 7.77 -1.84
C GLY A 28 -18.22 7.83 -3.35
N GLY A 29 -17.54 8.88 -3.84
CA GLY A 29 -17.30 9.03 -5.26
C GLY A 29 -16.01 8.43 -5.75
N ALA A 30 -15.22 7.88 -4.85
CA ALA A 30 -13.93 7.30 -5.22
C ALA A 30 -14.09 5.90 -5.79
N ARG A 31 -13.30 5.63 -6.81
CA ARG A 31 -13.20 4.29 -7.37
C ARG A 31 -11.85 3.72 -7.01
N ILE A 32 -11.85 2.49 -6.55
CA ILE A 32 -10.59 1.80 -6.24
C ILE A 32 -10.22 0.93 -7.41
N ASN A 33 -9.06 1.24 -7.99
CA ASN A 33 -8.50 0.45 -9.06
C ASN A 33 -7.41 -0.43 -8.44
N LEU A 34 -7.79 -1.65 -8.11
CA LEU A 34 -6.87 -2.60 -7.50
C LEU A 34 -6.21 -3.43 -8.59
N VAL A 35 -4.91 -3.30 -8.70
CA VAL A 35 -4.14 -4.11 -9.63
C VAL A 35 -3.90 -5.47 -8.97
N ARG A 36 -4.80 -6.42 -9.25
CA ARG A 36 -4.79 -7.71 -8.55
C ARG A 36 -3.58 -8.55 -8.89
N MET A 37 -3.22 -8.59 -10.17
CA MET A 37 -2.09 -9.39 -10.63
C MET A 37 -1.24 -8.53 -11.54
N ARG A 38 -0.02 -8.30 -11.15
CA ARG A 38 0.93 -7.52 -11.94
C ARG A 38 1.70 -8.45 -12.84
N ARG A 39 2.18 -7.89 -13.96
CA ARG A 39 2.97 -8.69 -14.90
C ARG A 39 4.18 -9.34 -14.22
N VAL A 40 4.81 -8.59 -13.33
CA VAL A 40 5.98 -9.09 -12.60
C VAL A 40 5.62 -10.26 -11.67
N ASP A 41 4.35 -10.38 -11.30
CA ASP A 41 3.91 -11.41 -10.38
C ASP A 41 4.00 -12.80 -10.96
N GLN A 42 4.11 -12.92 -12.29
CA GLN A 42 4.24 -14.21 -12.94
C GLN A 42 5.54 -14.92 -12.54
N ARG A 43 6.53 -14.16 -12.10
CA ARG A 43 7.81 -14.71 -11.66
C ARG A 43 7.99 -14.66 -10.15
N ARG A 44 6.97 -14.24 -9.45
CA ARG A 44 7.03 -14.02 -8.01
C ARG A 44 6.35 -15.18 -7.29
N ASP A 45 6.88 -15.48 -6.11
CA ASP A 45 6.19 -16.42 -5.24
C ASP A 45 4.79 -15.87 -4.99
N ARG A 46 3.81 -16.72 -5.17
CA ARG A 46 2.41 -16.38 -5.03
C ARG A 46 2.08 -15.67 -3.72
N ARG A 47 2.81 -16.01 -2.65
CA ARG A 47 2.60 -15.42 -1.34
C ARG A 47 2.92 -13.93 -1.27
N PHE A 48 3.58 -13.39 -2.29
CA PHE A 48 3.97 -11.99 -2.32
C PHE A 48 3.27 -11.22 -3.44
N THR A 49 2.06 -11.63 -3.77
CA THR A 49 1.24 -10.92 -4.75
C THR A 49 0.13 -10.18 -4.04
N ASN A 50 -0.42 -9.17 -4.73
CA ASN A 50 -1.52 -8.39 -4.18
C ASN A 50 -2.71 -9.29 -3.86
N GLU A 51 -3.07 -10.12 -4.80
CA GLU A 51 -4.25 -10.97 -4.66
C GLU A 51 -4.12 -11.90 -3.46
N TYR A 52 -2.98 -12.55 -3.33
CA TYR A 52 -2.77 -13.48 -2.23
C TYR A 52 -2.78 -12.75 -0.88
N THR A 53 -2.09 -11.63 -0.80
CA THR A 53 -2.00 -10.88 0.45
C THR A 53 -3.39 -10.45 0.94
N ILE A 54 -4.19 -9.89 0.04
CA ILE A 54 -5.51 -9.41 0.41
C ILE A 54 -6.40 -10.58 0.85
N ALA A 55 -6.31 -11.70 0.15
CA ALA A 55 -7.09 -12.87 0.51
C ALA A 55 -6.69 -13.44 1.88
N GLN A 56 -5.41 -13.35 2.20
CA GLN A 56 -4.92 -13.82 3.50
C GLN A 56 -5.37 -12.93 4.65
N LEU A 57 -5.33 -11.62 4.44
CA LEU A 57 -5.67 -10.67 5.49
C LEU A 57 -7.17 -10.51 5.67
N PHE A 58 -7.92 -10.61 4.59
CA PHE A 58 -9.36 -10.35 4.61
C PHE A 58 -10.10 -11.47 3.86
N PRO A 59 -10.05 -12.69 4.41
CA PRO A 59 -10.50 -13.87 3.67
C PRO A 59 -11.99 -13.91 3.32
N ASN A 60 -12.81 -13.23 4.11
CA ASN A 60 -14.25 -13.28 3.89
C ASN A 60 -14.83 -11.94 3.49
N GLU A 61 -14.01 -11.09 2.92
CA GLU A 61 -14.44 -9.75 2.55
C GLU A 61 -14.18 -9.49 1.08
N ASP A 62 -15.01 -8.62 0.51
CA ASP A 62 -14.72 -8.10 -0.81
C ASP A 62 -13.43 -7.27 -0.74
N PRO A 63 -12.47 -7.52 -1.62
CA PRO A 63 -11.19 -6.81 -1.56
C PRO A 63 -11.31 -5.29 -1.59
N VAL A 64 -12.18 -4.76 -2.44
CA VAL A 64 -12.36 -3.32 -2.55
C VAL A 64 -12.93 -2.75 -1.26
N GLN A 65 -13.89 -3.42 -0.66
CA GLN A 65 -14.48 -2.96 0.59
C GLN A 65 -13.45 -3.01 1.72
N ALA A 66 -12.64 -4.06 1.74
CA ALA A 66 -11.58 -4.16 2.73
C ALA A 66 -10.60 -3.00 2.60
N LEU A 67 -10.21 -2.67 1.38
CA LEU A 67 -9.28 -1.56 1.14
C LEU A 67 -9.90 -0.22 1.53
N LYS A 68 -11.18 -0.02 1.25
CA LYS A 68 -11.85 1.22 1.65
C LYS A 68 -11.82 1.42 3.16
N ARG A 69 -11.87 0.33 3.91
CA ARG A 69 -11.78 0.39 5.36
C ARG A 69 -10.34 0.60 5.82
N GLU A 70 -9.38 -0.08 5.17
CA GLU A 70 -8.00 -0.09 5.64
C GLU A 70 -7.21 1.16 5.26
N LEU A 71 -7.43 1.69 4.08
CA LEU A 71 -6.64 2.82 3.60
C LEU A 71 -6.70 4.05 4.51
N PRO A 72 -7.85 4.41 5.09
CA PRO A 72 -7.90 5.57 5.98
C PRO A 72 -7.07 5.43 7.24
N SER A 73 -6.63 4.23 7.57
CA SER A 73 -5.81 4.01 8.76
C SER A 73 -4.33 4.29 8.53
N LEU A 74 -3.93 4.58 7.30
CA LEU A 74 -2.54 4.93 7.02
C LEU A 74 -2.21 6.28 7.64
N THR A 75 -1.00 6.38 8.20
CA THR A 75 -0.55 7.60 8.85
C THR A 75 0.79 8.04 8.28
N VAL A 76 1.19 9.26 8.63
CA VAL A 76 2.48 9.79 8.22
C VAL A 76 3.62 8.88 8.71
N ALA A 77 3.44 8.28 9.88
CA ALA A 77 4.45 7.39 10.43
C ALA A 77 4.66 6.15 9.58
N ASP A 78 3.67 5.78 8.78
CA ASP A 78 3.76 4.61 7.90
C ASP A 78 4.46 4.91 6.59
N TYR A 79 4.67 6.18 6.28
CA TYR A 79 5.23 6.60 5.00
C TYR A 79 6.67 6.17 4.83
N ILE A 80 7.01 5.66 3.65
CA ILE A 80 8.36 5.21 3.32
C ILE A 80 9.01 6.11 2.28
N GLU A 81 8.34 6.28 1.15
CA GLU A 81 8.92 7.04 0.03
C GLU A 81 7.87 7.32 -1.02
N THR A 82 8.23 8.16 -2.00
CA THR A 82 7.41 8.43 -3.16
C THR A 82 8.18 7.98 -4.39
N VAL A 83 7.49 7.32 -5.32
CA VAL A 83 8.12 6.83 -6.53
C VAL A 83 7.31 7.23 -7.74
N LYS A 84 7.99 7.35 -8.86
CA LYS A 84 7.34 7.65 -10.12
C LYS A 84 6.79 6.36 -10.73
N ASP A 85 5.62 6.47 -11.36
CA ASP A 85 5.09 5.33 -12.09
C ASP A 85 5.83 5.24 -13.42
N ARG A 86 6.65 4.23 -13.55
CA ARG A 86 7.49 4.08 -14.73
C ARG A 86 6.70 3.75 -15.99
N ARG A 87 5.56 3.09 -15.82
CA ARG A 87 4.70 2.75 -16.96
C ARG A 87 3.90 3.94 -17.45
N PHE A 88 3.55 4.82 -16.54
CA PHE A 88 2.72 5.99 -16.85
C PHE A 88 3.34 7.23 -16.22
N PRO A 89 4.47 7.68 -16.74
CA PRO A 89 5.23 8.76 -16.07
C PRO A 89 4.52 10.11 -16.00
N LYS A 90 3.45 10.27 -16.77
CA LYS A 90 2.69 11.52 -16.72
C LYS A 90 1.61 11.51 -15.66
N ARG A 91 1.34 10.36 -15.05
CA ARG A 91 0.38 10.28 -13.97
C ARG A 91 1.03 10.70 -12.65
N PRO A 92 0.22 11.03 -11.65
CA PRO A 92 0.76 11.40 -10.34
C PRO A 92 1.64 10.30 -9.77
N ASN A 93 2.57 10.69 -8.92
CA ASN A 93 3.47 9.74 -8.28
C ASN A 93 2.71 8.82 -7.33
N LEU A 94 3.37 7.71 -7.01
CA LEU A 94 2.84 6.72 -6.08
C LEU A 94 3.51 6.94 -4.73
N LEU A 95 2.72 6.99 -3.67
CA LEU A 95 3.26 7.05 -2.32
C LEU A 95 3.28 5.63 -1.75
N VAL A 96 4.37 5.33 -1.06
CA VAL A 96 4.63 4.00 -0.54
C VAL A 96 4.55 4.04 0.98
N PHE A 97 3.76 3.14 1.54
CA PHE A 97 3.57 3.03 2.98
C PHE A 97 3.83 1.60 3.43
N GLY A 98 4.26 1.46 4.67
CA GLY A 98 4.39 0.15 5.29
C GLY A 98 3.39 0.06 6.42
N LYS A 99 2.63 -1.02 6.47
CA LYS A 99 1.64 -1.23 7.50
C LYS A 99 1.83 -2.60 8.12
N THR A 100 1.81 -2.65 9.44
CA THR A 100 2.01 -3.90 10.16
C THR A 100 0.67 -4.50 10.54
N TYR A 101 0.49 -5.76 10.15
CA TYR A 101 -0.65 -6.55 10.53
C TYR A 101 -0.17 -7.71 11.39
N HIS A 102 -1.10 -8.40 12.02
CA HIS A 102 -0.75 -9.57 12.81
C HIS A 102 0.04 -10.58 11.99
N GLU A 103 -0.32 -10.73 10.73
CA GLU A 103 0.30 -11.70 9.83
C GLU A 103 1.66 -11.25 9.29
N GLY A 104 2.01 -9.99 9.48
CA GLY A 104 3.28 -9.46 9.00
C GLY A 104 3.14 -8.08 8.39
N ASP A 105 4.24 -7.60 7.88
CA ASP A 105 4.27 -6.27 7.28
C ASP A 105 3.78 -6.30 5.86
N VAL A 106 3.04 -5.27 5.49
CA VAL A 106 2.48 -5.12 4.15
C VAL A 106 3.00 -3.82 3.54
N TYR A 107 3.35 -3.91 2.29
CA TYR A 107 3.87 -2.81 1.50
C TYR A 107 2.71 -2.28 0.66
N VAL A 108 2.38 -1.01 0.82
CA VAL A 108 1.25 -0.40 0.13
C VAL A 108 1.76 0.69 -0.79
N LYS A 109 1.43 0.60 -2.06
CA LYS A 109 1.83 1.61 -3.04
C LYS A 109 0.56 2.17 -3.67
N VAL A 110 0.30 3.45 -3.45
CA VAL A 110 -1.01 4.03 -3.76
C VAL A 110 -0.88 5.39 -4.45
N ARG A 111 -1.80 5.66 -5.35
CA ARG A 111 -1.91 6.92 -6.07
C ARG A 111 -3.35 7.40 -6.02
N ILE A 112 -3.54 8.72 -5.91
CA ILE A 112 -4.86 9.35 -6.02
C ILE A 112 -4.84 10.26 -7.22
N GLU A 113 -5.89 10.19 -8.01
CA GLU A 113 -5.98 11.01 -9.21
C GLU A 113 -7.43 11.45 -9.41
N LEU A 114 -7.62 12.73 -9.72
CA LEU A 114 -8.93 13.24 -10.08
C LEU A 114 -9.13 13.02 -11.57
N MET A 115 -10.07 12.16 -11.91
CA MET A 115 -10.39 11.87 -13.30
C MET A 115 -11.46 12.84 -13.75
N ILE A 116 -11.15 13.63 -14.75
CA ILE A 116 -12.05 14.67 -15.24
C ILE A 116 -12.69 14.22 -16.53
N SER A 117 -13.76 13.46 -16.39
CA SER A 117 -14.53 12.99 -17.53
C SER A 117 -15.98 13.03 -17.07
N GLY A 118 -16.79 13.83 -17.74
CA GLY A 118 -18.15 14.05 -17.27
C GLY A 118 -18.13 14.82 -15.95
N SER A 119 -18.76 14.27 -14.92
CA SER A 119 -18.83 14.91 -13.61
C SER A 119 -17.56 14.78 -12.79
N GLY A 120 -16.62 13.94 -13.26
CA GLY A 120 -15.37 13.71 -12.53
C GLY A 120 -15.54 12.74 -11.37
N TRP A 121 -14.44 12.11 -11.01
CA TRP A 121 -14.40 11.23 -9.83
C TRP A 121 -12.97 11.05 -9.40
N TRP A 122 -12.81 10.66 -8.13
CA TRP A 122 -11.49 10.31 -7.62
C TRP A 122 -11.19 8.86 -7.93
N GLU A 123 -9.99 8.61 -8.47
CA GLU A 123 -9.54 7.24 -8.68
C GLU A 123 -8.36 6.98 -7.77
N ILE A 124 -8.47 5.93 -6.99
CA ILE A 124 -7.41 5.48 -6.08
C ILE A 124 -6.85 4.20 -6.66
N THR A 125 -5.60 4.26 -7.10
CA THR A 125 -4.94 3.10 -7.69
C THR A 125 -4.06 2.45 -6.63
N ILE A 126 -4.29 1.17 -6.39
CA ILE A 126 -3.47 0.36 -5.49
C ILE A 126 -2.61 -0.52 -6.38
N LEU A 127 -1.37 -0.10 -6.56
CA LEU A 127 -0.42 -0.85 -7.37
C LEU A 127 0.18 -2.02 -6.59
N SER A 128 0.40 -1.81 -5.30
CA SER A 128 0.93 -2.85 -4.43
C SER A 128 0.18 -2.88 -3.12
N PHE A 129 -0.17 -4.06 -2.67
CA PHE A 129 -0.66 -4.34 -1.34
C PHE A 129 -0.19 -5.75 -1.06
N ILE A 130 1.11 -5.88 -0.77
CA ILE A 130 1.76 -7.18 -0.73
C ILE A 130 2.55 -7.35 0.54
N SER A 131 2.60 -8.60 0.99
CA SER A 131 3.44 -8.98 2.11
C SER A 131 4.89 -8.81 1.72
N LEU A 132 5.68 -8.28 2.63
CA LEU A 132 7.11 -8.22 2.43
C LEU A 132 7.68 -9.62 2.62
N LYS A 133 8.81 -9.89 1.99
CA LYS A 133 9.50 -11.15 2.19
C LYS A 133 9.75 -11.32 3.68
N PRO A 134 9.44 -12.47 4.24
CA PRO A 134 9.73 -12.69 5.65
C PRO A 134 11.20 -12.50 5.89
N ARG A 135 11.51 -11.74 6.91
CA ARG A 135 12.88 -11.61 7.33
C ARG A 135 13.30 -12.95 7.91
N LEU A 136 14.59 -13.15 7.98
CA LEU A 136 15.06 -14.32 8.63
C LEU A 136 14.47 -14.40 10.02
N PRO A 137 14.12 -15.58 10.49
CA PRO A 137 13.47 -15.75 11.78
C PRO A 137 14.35 -15.31 12.89
N ILE A 138 14.33 -14.13 13.14
CA ILE A 138 15.11 -13.60 14.21
C ILE A 138 14.20 -12.93 15.16
N LEU A 139 14.03 -12.87 14.58
CA LEU A 139 13.46 -12.06 14.83
C LEU A 139 12.42 -12.16 15.27
N THR A 140 12.07 -12.14 15.08
CA THR A 140 11.09 -12.25 15.34
C THR A 140 10.60 -12.01 15.82
N PHE A 141 10.89 -11.10 15.82
CA PHE A 141 10.97 -11.10 16.53
C PHE A 141 10.88 -10.70 16.98
N LEU A 142 11.21 -10.37 17.11
CA LEU A 142 11.45 -9.94 17.65
C LEU A 142 11.03 -9.43 17.72
N ILE A 143 11.30 -9.10 17.29
CA ILE A 143 11.41 -8.73 17.57
C ILE A 143 10.72 -8.62 17.96
N GLU A 144 10.92 -8.39 17.81
CA GLU A 144 10.82 -8.60 18.50
C GLU A 144 10.61 -8.33 19.09
N GLY A 145 10.16 -7.97 18.79
CA GLY A 145 10.35 -7.85 19.65
C GLY A 145 10.08 -7.39 19.79
N ARG A 146 10.43 -7.16 19.90
CA ARG A 146 10.70 -6.96 20.09
C ARG A 146 10.15 -7.39 20.43
N GLY A 147 9.77 -7.26 19.97
CA GLY A 147 9.82 -7.72 20.39
C GLY A 147 9.45 -8.19 20.20
N GLU A 148 9.59 -8.02 19.91
CA GLU A 148 9.82 -8.65 19.87
C GLU A 148 9.64 -8.96 19.40
N LEU A 149 9.56 -8.65 19.14
CA LEU A 149 10.06 -9.01 18.78
C LEU A 149 9.65 -9.39 18.43
N PHE A 150 9.43 -9.15 17.92
CA PHE A 150 9.77 -9.73 17.46
C PHE A 150 9.41 -10.52 17.40
N ASP A 151 9.15 -10.27 17.14
CA ASP A 151 9.40 -11.06 17.03
C ASP A 151 8.94 -11.67 16.81
N ARG A 152 8.73 -11.73 16.62
CA ARG A 152 8.94 -12.33 16.37
C ARG A 152 8.71 -13.09 16.39
N ASP A 153 8.25 -12.70 15.97
CA ASP A 153 8.63 -13.30 15.99
C ASP A 153 8.45 -13.82 16.00
N ARG A 154 8.07 -13.81 15.68
CA ARG A 154 8.55 -14.22 15.81
C ARG A 154 8.26 -14.87 15.96
N LYS A 155 7.68 -14.65 15.58
CA LYS A 155 7.97 -15.06 15.69
C LYS A 155 8.01 -15.19 15.77
#